data_b79fc4cce0b9df638046aec65df581e3
#
_entry.id   b79fc4cce0b9df638046aec65df581e3
#
_cell.length_a   1.000
_cell.length_b   1.000
_cell.length_c   1.000
_cell.angle_alpha   90.00
_cell.angle_beta   90.00
_cell.angle_gamma   90.00
#
_symmetry.space_group_name_H-M   'P 1'
#
loop_
_entity.id
_entity.type
_entity.pdbx_description
1 polymer ?
#
loop_
_entity_poly.entity_id
_entity_poly.type
_entity_poly.pdbx_seq_one_letter_code
_entity_poly.pdbx_strand_id
1 'polypeptide(L)'
;VGTVVVGTNNLIDGTKSFFGTDWFTSATLEDENLSNCPFTLKKWISGQKVSHAKDIMVEQGVTYTFSAYVKREVAGNLYFYLYDIADGFITSDTPRETIIKNVDSSLRRFEITFTPTKTGRIRPRFAMVSSEQGSFSSGGFMLVRGNKTGDWQESEADKASNLDSKADQELTQAQILALEERTAIARENAIAEAMQNTLSEVETKWKLWYDLNTIDEKQKVANDIAQLFDRTTEFKQLLGEASARFSFINNETLIGEEGVAIGDKGGKAKLFLSNDSISFVTNGVAQMTLTGDTLTIKNGLFTERIQIGNFVEEVYDRNPLFNVIRAIRNS
;
A
#
# COMPACT_ATOMS: atom_id res chain seq x y z
N VAL A 1 -4.02 -4.12 43.09
CA VAL A 1 -3.38 -3.57 41.87
C VAL A 1 -4.03 -4.29 40.72
N GLY A 2 -4.84 -3.60 39.92
CA GLY A 2 -5.50 -4.19 38.76
C GLY A 2 -4.47 -4.57 37.67
N THR A 3 -4.74 -5.64 36.92
CA THR A 3 -3.89 -6.07 35.80
C THR A 3 -3.92 -4.99 34.72
N VAL A 4 -2.75 -4.54 34.26
CA VAL A 4 -2.64 -3.63 33.13
C VAL A 4 -2.75 -4.47 31.84
N VAL A 5 -3.78 -4.18 31.03
CA VAL A 5 -3.97 -4.78 29.70
C VAL A 5 -3.74 -3.69 28.66
N VAL A 6 -2.58 -3.75 28.01
CA VAL A 6 -2.22 -2.79 26.93
C VAL A 6 -2.86 -3.26 25.64
N GLY A 7 -3.76 -2.45 25.10
CA GLY A 7 -4.29 -2.67 23.75
C GLY A 7 -3.33 -2.11 22.71
N THR A 8 -3.10 -2.86 21.63
CA THR A 8 -2.19 -2.50 20.54
C THR A 8 -2.89 -2.26 19.21
N ASN A 9 -4.10 -2.78 19.03
CA ASN A 9 -4.85 -2.65 17.79
C ASN A 9 -5.78 -1.43 17.84
N ASN A 10 -5.58 -0.46 16.97
CA ASN A 10 -6.48 0.69 16.82
C ASN A 10 -7.78 0.27 16.13
N LEU A 11 -8.90 0.48 16.78
CA LEU A 11 -10.23 0.14 16.30
C LEU A 11 -10.88 1.26 15.47
N ILE A 12 -10.18 2.38 15.26
CA ILE A 12 -10.68 3.53 14.50
C ILE A 12 -9.92 3.65 13.19
N ASP A 13 -10.63 3.47 12.08
CA ASP A 13 -10.06 3.62 10.76
C ASP A 13 -9.95 5.08 10.33
N GLY A 14 -8.99 5.39 9.47
CA GLY A 14 -8.78 6.71 8.89
C GLY A 14 -8.13 7.74 9.81
N THR A 15 -7.57 7.32 10.96
CA THR A 15 -7.06 8.25 11.98
C THR A 15 -5.73 8.90 11.65
N LYS A 16 -5.04 8.44 10.61
CA LYS A 16 -3.79 9.04 10.14
C LYS A 16 -3.99 10.46 9.58
N SER A 17 -5.06 10.65 8.82
CA SER A 17 -5.38 11.93 8.16
C SER A 17 -6.85 12.28 8.18
N PHE A 18 -7.67 11.55 8.93
CA PHE A 18 -9.13 11.63 8.95
C PHE A 18 -9.74 11.38 7.56
N PHE A 19 -9.19 10.39 6.89
CA PHE A 19 -9.66 9.94 5.59
C PHE A 19 -10.87 9.02 5.74
N GLY A 20 -11.81 9.13 4.79
CA GLY A 20 -13.03 8.32 4.72
C GLY A 20 -14.30 9.15 4.89
N THR A 21 -15.40 8.60 4.41
CA THR A 21 -16.72 9.27 4.37
C THR A 21 -17.42 9.32 5.73
N ASP A 22 -16.94 8.55 6.71
CA ASP A 22 -17.55 8.42 8.03
C ASP A 22 -17.09 9.49 9.02
N TRP A 23 -16.07 10.25 8.66
CA TRP A 23 -15.60 11.38 9.44
C TRP A 23 -16.43 12.62 9.15
N PHE A 24 -16.92 13.26 10.19
CA PHE A 24 -17.73 14.46 10.05
C PHE A 24 -17.35 15.52 11.09
N THR A 25 -17.64 16.77 10.77
CA THR A 25 -17.45 17.94 11.61
C THR A 25 -18.41 19.04 11.20
N SER A 26 -18.75 19.93 12.12
CA SER A 26 -19.45 21.20 11.87
C SER A 26 -18.51 22.41 11.90
N ALA A 27 -17.22 22.16 11.84
CA ALA A 27 -16.15 23.16 11.81
C ALA A 27 -15.43 23.16 10.46
N THR A 28 -14.76 24.26 10.13
CA THR A 28 -13.72 24.29 9.12
C THR A 28 -12.40 23.96 9.80
N LEU A 29 -11.74 22.90 9.33
CA LEU A 29 -10.47 22.41 9.85
C LEU A 29 -9.40 22.43 8.73
N GLU A 30 -8.15 22.68 9.10
CA GLU A 30 -7.00 22.59 8.21
C GLU A 30 -6.03 21.53 8.68
N ASP A 31 -5.27 20.97 7.73
CA ASP A 31 -4.23 19.99 8.01
C ASP A 31 -3.01 20.65 8.65
N GLU A 32 -2.56 20.10 9.75
CA GLU A 32 -1.34 20.50 10.42
C GLU A 32 -0.42 19.29 10.59
N ASN A 33 0.68 19.27 9.81
CA ASN A 33 1.65 18.18 9.83
C ASN A 33 2.87 18.60 10.65
N LEU A 34 3.22 17.82 11.66
CA LEU A 34 4.40 18.01 12.49
C LEU A 34 5.46 16.97 12.11
N SER A 35 6.72 17.40 12.02
CA SER A 35 7.84 16.56 11.55
C SER A 35 8.06 15.26 12.35
N ASN A 36 7.64 15.24 13.61
CA ASN A 36 7.82 14.08 14.50
C ASN A 36 6.50 13.37 14.80
N CYS A 37 5.47 13.57 13.98
CA CYS A 37 4.14 13.02 14.21
C CYS A 37 3.76 12.10 13.04
N PRO A 38 3.46 10.82 13.27
CA PRO A 38 3.13 9.87 12.20
C PRO A 38 1.70 10.05 11.64
N PHE A 39 0.94 11.02 12.14
CA PHE A 39 -0.42 11.34 11.74
C PHE A 39 -0.58 12.85 11.56
N THR A 40 -1.60 13.25 10.79
CA THR A 40 -1.98 14.65 10.59
C THR A 40 -2.85 15.11 11.76
N LEU A 41 -2.56 16.28 12.30
CA LEU A 41 -3.46 17.00 13.18
C LEU A 41 -4.45 17.81 12.35
N LYS A 42 -5.67 17.99 12.85
CA LYS A 42 -6.67 18.88 12.28
C LYS A 42 -6.80 20.12 13.19
N LYS A 43 -6.42 21.27 12.64
CA LYS A 43 -6.49 22.58 13.33
C LYS A 43 -7.84 23.22 13.04
N TRP A 44 -8.53 23.65 14.11
CA TRP A 44 -9.76 24.42 13.98
C TRP A 44 -9.50 25.84 13.44
N ILE A 45 -10.27 26.25 12.43
CA ILE A 45 -10.18 27.56 11.81
C ILE A 45 -11.45 28.39 12.05
N SER A 46 -12.61 27.82 11.77
CA SER A 46 -13.89 28.51 11.90
C SER A 46 -15.09 27.57 12.10
N GLY A 47 -16.25 28.13 12.31
CA GLY A 47 -17.47 27.37 12.58
C GLY A 47 -17.61 26.99 14.05
N GLN A 48 -18.31 25.89 14.34
CA GLN A 48 -18.40 25.37 15.69
C GLN A 48 -17.00 24.93 16.17
N LYS A 49 -16.63 25.27 17.39
CA LYS A 49 -15.30 24.97 17.97
C LYS A 49 -15.19 23.49 18.35
N VAL A 50 -15.18 22.61 17.35
CA VAL A 50 -15.18 21.16 17.51
C VAL A 50 -14.20 20.47 16.57
N SER A 51 -13.70 19.31 16.97
CA SER A 51 -12.85 18.43 16.15
C SER A 51 -13.67 17.62 15.15
N HIS A 52 -12.99 16.84 14.30
CA HIS A 52 -13.61 15.70 13.63
C HIS A 52 -14.19 14.72 14.66
N ALA A 53 -15.21 13.99 14.23
CA ALA A 53 -15.82 12.91 14.98
C ALA A 53 -16.17 11.74 14.05
N LYS A 54 -16.21 10.55 14.62
CA LYS A 54 -16.64 9.31 13.97
C LYS A 54 -17.43 8.48 14.97
N ASP A 55 -18.49 7.81 14.51
CA ASP A 55 -19.25 6.88 15.32
C ASP A 55 -18.55 5.52 15.35
N ILE A 56 -18.30 4.99 16.54
CA ILE A 56 -17.52 3.78 16.74
C ILE A 56 -18.34 2.81 17.57
N MET A 57 -18.51 1.58 17.07
CA MET A 57 -19.20 0.51 17.77
C MET A 57 -18.35 -0.01 18.93
N VAL A 58 -18.96 -0.11 20.12
CA VAL A 58 -18.35 -0.71 21.32
C VAL A 58 -19.31 -1.73 21.95
N GLU A 59 -18.74 -2.71 22.65
CA GLU A 59 -19.46 -3.84 23.22
C GLU A 59 -19.63 -3.69 24.73
N GLN A 60 -20.80 -4.08 25.23
CA GLN A 60 -21.10 -4.09 26.68
C GLN A 60 -20.06 -4.88 27.47
N GLY A 61 -19.59 -4.30 28.58
CA GLY A 61 -18.70 -4.97 29.52
C GLY A 61 -17.24 -5.09 29.07
N VAL A 62 -16.91 -4.67 27.84
CA VAL A 62 -15.53 -4.63 27.37
C VAL A 62 -14.89 -3.31 27.76
N THR A 63 -13.73 -3.35 28.40
CA THR A 63 -12.99 -2.14 28.74
C THR A 63 -12.24 -1.62 27.52
N TYR A 64 -12.41 -0.34 27.22
CA TYR A 64 -11.75 0.39 26.15
C TYR A 64 -10.94 1.56 26.71
N THR A 65 -9.87 1.88 26.00
CA THR A 65 -9.13 3.12 26.24
C THR A 65 -9.05 3.90 24.93
N PHE A 66 -9.51 5.15 24.97
CA PHE A 66 -9.35 6.11 23.89
C PHE A 66 -8.15 7.00 24.18
N SER A 67 -7.31 7.25 23.18
CA SER A 67 -6.25 8.26 23.24
C SER A 67 -6.23 9.13 22.00
N ALA A 68 -5.72 10.35 22.16
CA ALA A 68 -5.51 11.30 21.09
C ALA A 68 -4.43 12.30 21.47
N TYR A 69 -3.95 13.05 20.50
CA TYR A 69 -3.02 14.15 20.73
C TYR A 69 -3.70 15.48 20.48
N VAL A 70 -3.46 16.43 21.37
CA VAL A 70 -4.09 17.75 21.35
C VAL A 70 -3.07 18.83 21.66
N LYS A 71 -3.30 20.02 21.10
CA LYS A 71 -2.62 21.27 21.48
C LYS A 71 -3.52 22.47 21.25
N ARG A 72 -3.17 23.63 21.81
CA ARG A 72 -3.87 24.89 21.61
C ARG A 72 -2.88 25.98 21.25
N GLU A 73 -3.30 26.90 20.40
CA GLU A 73 -2.50 28.09 20.04
C GLU A 73 -2.38 29.07 21.21
N VAL A 74 -3.48 29.29 21.92
CA VAL A 74 -3.55 30.08 23.15
C VAL A 74 -3.84 29.13 24.30
N ALA A 75 -3.02 29.15 25.34
CA ALA A 75 -3.16 28.24 26.47
C ALA A 75 -4.54 28.41 27.16
N GLY A 76 -5.17 27.27 27.46
CA GLY A 76 -6.51 27.25 28.08
C GLY A 76 -7.08 25.84 28.16
N ASN A 77 -8.38 25.77 28.45
CA ASN A 77 -9.03 24.46 28.57
C ASN A 77 -9.47 23.91 27.23
N LEU A 78 -9.41 22.60 27.08
CA LEU A 78 -10.00 21.84 25.99
C LEU A 78 -10.96 20.81 26.58
N TYR A 79 -12.09 20.62 25.95
CA TYR A 79 -13.16 19.74 26.44
C TYR A 79 -13.17 18.49 25.58
N PHE A 80 -13.15 17.33 26.19
CA PHE A 80 -13.37 16.07 25.52
C PHE A 80 -14.74 15.54 25.85
N TYR A 81 -15.50 15.17 24.85
CA TYR A 81 -16.81 14.57 24.94
C TYR A 81 -16.80 13.14 24.45
N LEU A 82 -17.37 12.24 25.22
CA LEU A 82 -17.69 10.89 24.84
C LEU A 82 -19.20 10.78 24.68
N TYR A 83 -19.70 11.04 23.46
CA TYR A 83 -21.14 10.98 23.19
C TYR A 83 -21.56 9.58 22.77
N ASP A 84 -22.72 9.14 23.25
CA ASP A 84 -23.43 7.92 22.87
C ASP A 84 -24.72 8.32 22.16
N ILE A 85 -24.57 8.73 20.92
CA ILE A 85 -25.56 9.55 20.22
C ILE A 85 -26.76 8.76 19.71
N ALA A 86 -26.59 7.53 19.32
CA ALA A 86 -27.66 6.76 18.68
C ALA A 86 -28.35 5.78 19.62
N ASP A 87 -27.65 5.34 20.66
CA ASP A 87 -28.05 4.19 21.47
C ASP A 87 -28.28 4.59 22.96
N GLY A 88 -28.30 5.88 23.23
CA GLY A 88 -28.41 6.43 24.56
C GLY A 88 -27.10 6.39 25.34
N PHE A 89 -27.12 6.78 26.61
CA PHE A 89 -25.91 6.83 27.42
C PHE A 89 -25.45 5.42 27.80
N ILE A 90 -24.33 4.98 27.24
CA ILE A 90 -23.80 3.62 27.39
C ILE A 90 -22.52 3.55 28.23
N THR A 91 -22.02 4.70 28.71
CA THR A 91 -20.76 4.81 29.49
C THR A 91 -21.05 5.41 30.87
N SER A 92 -21.87 4.74 31.67
CA SER A 92 -22.40 5.29 32.95
C SER A 92 -21.32 5.69 33.96
N ASP A 93 -20.19 4.98 33.97
CA ASP A 93 -19.09 5.18 34.92
C ASP A 93 -18.04 6.19 34.46
N THR A 94 -18.20 6.73 33.26
CA THR A 94 -17.25 7.67 32.67
C THR A 94 -17.92 9.00 32.41
N PRO A 95 -17.32 10.14 32.80
CA PRO A 95 -17.89 11.45 32.53
C PRO A 95 -18.12 11.66 31.03
N ARG A 96 -19.32 12.12 30.66
CA ARG A 96 -19.65 12.53 29.28
C ARG A 96 -18.76 13.68 28.81
N GLU A 97 -18.30 14.51 29.74
CA GLU A 97 -17.41 15.63 29.50
C GLU A 97 -16.19 15.52 30.42
N THR A 98 -14.99 15.63 29.82
CA THR A 98 -13.74 15.70 30.56
C THR A 98 -13.01 16.98 30.17
N ILE A 99 -12.67 17.81 31.19
CA ILE A 99 -11.93 19.05 30.98
C ILE A 99 -10.43 18.77 31.01
N ILE A 100 -9.74 19.02 29.89
CA ILE A 100 -8.29 18.96 29.78
C ILE A 100 -7.77 20.38 30.07
N LYS A 101 -7.25 20.59 31.28
CA LYS A 101 -6.82 21.91 31.77
C LYS A 101 -5.44 22.28 31.22
N ASN A 102 -5.22 23.58 30.98
CA ASN A 102 -3.92 24.14 30.63
C ASN A 102 -3.27 23.47 29.40
N VAL A 103 -4.05 23.24 28.35
CA VAL A 103 -3.53 22.83 27.06
C VAL A 103 -2.87 24.03 26.42
N ASP A 104 -1.62 23.89 26.02
CA ASP A 104 -0.81 24.94 25.39
C ASP A 104 -0.38 24.53 23.97
N SER A 105 0.62 25.20 23.40
CA SER A 105 1.13 24.93 22.07
C SER A 105 1.94 23.62 21.96
N SER A 106 2.28 22.99 23.08
CA SER A 106 2.97 21.72 23.10
C SER A 106 1.99 20.59 22.79
N LEU A 107 2.41 19.64 21.96
CA LEU A 107 1.59 18.47 21.67
C LEU A 107 1.47 17.58 22.90
N ARG A 108 0.25 17.42 23.39
CA ARG A 108 -0.06 16.66 24.59
C ARG A 108 -0.94 15.47 24.28
N ARG A 109 -0.60 14.31 24.82
CA ARG A 109 -1.45 13.12 24.74
C ARG A 109 -2.54 13.17 25.81
N PHE A 110 -3.76 12.87 25.38
CA PHE A 110 -4.93 12.65 26.21
C PHE A 110 -5.31 11.17 26.17
N GLU A 111 -5.72 10.60 27.29
CA GLU A 111 -6.15 9.22 27.39
C GLU A 111 -7.32 9.11 28.37
N ILE A 112 -8.32 8.31 28.02
CA ILE A 112 -9.48 8.02 28.88
C ILE A 112 -9.90 6.56 28.72
N THR A 113 -10.12 5.88 29.85
CA THR A 113 -10.58 4.49 29.90
C THR A 113 -12.05 4.44 30.32
N PHE A 114 -12.83 3.59 29.67
CA PHE A 114 -14.25 3.40 29.96
C PHE A 114 -14.70 1.97 29.69
N THR A 115 -15.81 1.58 30.32
CA THR A 115 -16.43 0.27 30.07
C THR A 115 -17.92 0.51 29.77
N PRO A 116 -18.37 0.23 28.52
CA PRO A 116 -19.78 0.44 28.17
C PRO A 116 -20.72 -0.45 28.97
N THR A 117 -21.84 0.10 29.37
CA THR A 117 -22.93 -0.62 30.06
C THR A 117 -23.91 -1.26 29.08
N LYS A 118 -23.84 -0.89 27.79
CA LYS A 118 -24.60 -1.45 26.68
C LYS A 118 -23.72 -1.53 25.45
N THR A 119 -24.00 -2.45 24.55
CA THR A 119 -23.44 -2.45 23.19
C THR A 119 -24.08 -1.32 22.37
N GLY A 120 -23.28 -0.50 21.72
CA GLY A 120 -23.77 0.61 20.93
C GLY A 120 -22.64 1.49 20.40
N ARG A 121 -22.99 2.68 19.89
CA ARG A 121 -22.04 3.60 19.26
C ARG A 121 -21.64 4.73 20.20
N ILE A 122 -20.36 5.01 20.23
CA ILE A 122 -19.78 6.17 20.91
C ILE A 122 -19.24 7.16 19.88
N ARG A 123 -19.10 8.41 20.26
CA ARG A 123 -18.55 9.50 19.43
C ARG A 123 -17.54 10.34 20.21
N PRO A 124 -16.26 9.97 20.19
CA PRO A 124 -15.20 10.77 20.80
C PRO A 124 -15.04 12.10 20.05
N ARG A 125 -14.98 13.22 20.77
CA ARG A 125 -14.91 14.55 20.19
C ARG A 125 -14.23 15.55 21.11
N PHE A 126 -13.37 16.40 20.57
CA PHE A 126 -12.83 17.56 21.27
C PHE A 126 -13.62 18.82 20.91
N ALA A 127 -13.69 19.74 21.88
CA ALA A 127 -14.33 21.03 21.69
C ALA A 127 -13.70 22.12 22.56
N MET A 128 -13.90 23.37 22.16
CA MET A 128 -13.70 24.53 23.02
C MET A 128 -15.02 25.24 23.22
N VAL A 129 -15.22 25.84 24.39
CA VAL A 129 -16.37 26.72 24.62
C VAL A 129 -16.20 28.02 23.85
N SER A 130 -17.31 28.69 23.52
CA SER A 130 -17.30 29.90 22.69
C SER A 130 -16.45 31.05 23.23
N SER A 131 -16.33 31.15 24.54
CA SER A 131 -15.54 32.19 25.22
C SER A 131 -14.03 31.98 25.17
N GLU A 132 -13.56 30.77 24.88
CA GLU A 132 -12.12 30.47 24.74
C GLU A 132 -11.52 31.08 23.46
N GLN A 133 -10.31 31.61 23.58
CA GLN A 133 -9.61 32.26 22.47
C GLN A 133 -8.66 31.33 21.76
N GLY A 134 -8.30 31.68 20.51
CA GLY A 134 -7.36 30.95 19.66
C GLY A 134 -7.96 29.69 19.05
N SER A 135 -7.12 28.91 18.44
CA SER A 135 -7.45 27.62 17.83
C SER A 135 -6.95 26.44 18.67
N PHE A 136 -7.40 25.27 18.32
CA PHE A 136 -6.86 24.01 18.84
C PHE A 136 -6.65 23.02 17.69
N SER A 137 -5.74 22.09 17.90
CA SER A 137 -5.51 20.98 16.98
C SER A 137 -5.69 19.66 17.72
N SER A 138 -6.21 18.67 17.01
CA SER A 138 -6.34 17.30 17.51
C SER A 138 -6.05 16.29 16.41
N GLY A 139 -5.52 15.12 16.79
CA GLY A 139 -5.22 14.05 15.84
C GLY A 139 -4.73 12.79 16.54
N GLY A 140 -4.33 11.78 15.74
CA GLY A 140 -3.84 10.52 16.26
C GLY A 140 -4.85 9.82 17.16
N PHE A 141 -6.14 9.82 16.77
CA PHE A 141 -7.17 9.14 17.52
C PHE A 141 -6.93 7.64 17.51
N MET A 142 -7.02 7.01 18.66
CA MET A 142 -6.82 5.58 18.82
C MET A 142 -7.79 5.06 19.88
N LEU A 143 -8.50 4.00 19.55
CA LEU A 143 -9.34 3.25 20.50
C LEU A 143 -8.84 1.81 20.53
N VAL A 144 -8.58 1.30 21.72
CA VAL A 144 -8.14 -0.08 21.92
C VAL A 144 -9.00 -0.80 22.95
N ARG A 145 -9.06 -2.13 22.85
CA ARG A 145 -9.55 -2.98 23.93
C ARG A 145 -8.44 -3.12 24.99
N GLY A 146 -8.74 -2.74 26.20
CA GLY A 146 -7.79 -2.74 27.32
C GLY A 146 -7.89 -1.46 28.14
N ASN A 147 -7.15 -1.40 29.23
CA ASN A 147 -7.17 -0.27 30.17
C ASN A 147 -5.97 0.69 30.00
N LYS A 148 -5.19 0.49 28.93
CA LYS A 148 -4.08 1.36 28.54
C LYS A 148 -3.82 1.26 27.03
N THR A 149 -3.49 2.37 26.39
CA THR A 149 -3.01 2.38 25.00
C THR A 149 -1.48 2.33 24.94
N GLY A 150 -0.94 1.75 23.86
CA GLY A 150 0.45 1.91 23.42
C GLY A 150 0.64 3.22 22.66
N ASP A 151 1.74 3.32 21.89
CA ASP A 151 1.94 4.39 20.92
C ASP A 151 0.88 4.33 19.84
N TRP A 152 0.61 5.48 19.20
CA TRP A 152 -0.38 5.52 18.13
C TRP A 152 0.00 4.59 16.97
N GLN A 153 -0.98 3.87 16.46
CA GLN A 153 -0.87 2.99 15.31
C GLN A 153 -2.10 3.14 14.41
N GLU A 154 -1.89 2.94 13.12
CA GLU A 154 -2.99 2.80 12.16
C GLU A 154 -3.85 1.56 12.52
N SER A 155 -5.12 1.59 12.14
CA SER A 155 -5.96 0.40 12.21
C SER A 155 -5.49 -0.69 11.26
N GLU A 156 -5.91 -1.92 11.49
CA GLU A 156 -5.60 -3.02 10.56
C GLU A 156 -6.24 -2.80 9.17
N ALA A 157 -7.41 -2.16 9.12
CA ALA A 157 -8.06 -1.82 7.85
C ALA A 157 -7.26 -0.75 7.07
N ASP A 158 -6.76 0.28 7.77
CA ASP A 158 -5.91 1.31 7.15
C ASP A 158 -4.59 0.73 6.63
N LYS A 159 -3.95 -0.14 7.41
CA LYS A 159 -2.73 -0.83 6.99
C LYS A 159 -2.96 -1.70 5.75
N ALA A 160 -4.05 -2.45 5.72
CA ALA A 160 -4.42 -3.27 4.58
C ALA A 160 -4.67 -2.41 3.33
N SER A 161 -5.42 -1.31 3.45
CA SER A 161 -5.70 -0.38 2.36
C SER A 161 -4.43 0.29 1.81
N ASN A 162 -3.49 0.66 2.68
CA ASN A 162 -2.21 1.22 2.26
C ASN A 162 -1.36 0.20 1.50
N LEU A 163 -1.38 -1.06 1.92
CA LEU A 163 -0.67 -2.15 1.25
C LEU A 163 -1.25 -2.41 -0.14
N ASP A 164 -2.57 -2.49 -0.24
CA ASP A 164 -3.29 -2.67 -1.51
C ASP A 164 -2.99 -1.52 -2.49
N SER A 165 -3.01 -0.27 -2.02
CA SER A 165 -2.69 0.91 -2.84
C SER A 165 -1.24 0.91 -3.34
N LYS A 166 -0.29 0.47 -2.51
CA LYS A 166 1.11 0.35 -2.91
C LYS A 166 1.30 -0.73 -3.97
N ALA A 167 0.66 -1.90 -3.80
CA ALA A 167 0.72 -2.98 -4.78
C ALA A 167 0.12 -2.59 -6.13
N ASP A 168 -0.99 -1.84 -6.15
CA ASP A 168 -1.60 -1.31 -7.36
C ASP A 168 -0.69 -0.31 -8.08
N GLN A 169 0.02 0.54 -7.34
CA GLN A 169 0.95 1.51 -7.87
C GLN A 169 2.17 0.83 -8.51
N GLU A 170 2.74 -0.18 -7.85
CA GLU A 170 3.84 -0.99 -8.36
C GLU A 170 3.43 -1.77 -9.62
N LEU A 171 2.21 -2.32 -9.65
CA LEU A 171 1.68 -3.00 -10.83
C LEU A 171 1.49 -2.05 -12.02
N THR A 172 0.99 -0.84 -11.77
CA THR A 172 0.82 0.19 -12.81
C THR A 172 2.17 0.60 -13.40
N GLN A 173 3.18 0.78 -12.56
CA GLN A 173 4.54 1.11 -13.01
C GLN A 173 5.14 0.00 -13.88
N ALA A 174 4.99 -1.25 -13.48
CA ALA A 174 5.43 -2.40 -14.28
C ALA A 174 4.74 -2.45 -15.67
N GLN A 175 3.47 -2.08 -15.74
CA GLN A 175 2.73 -2.00 -17.01
C GLN A 175 3.24 -0.87 -17.92
N ILE A 176 3.60 0.29 -17.37
CA ILE A 176 4.17 1.42 -18.11
C ILE A 176 5.52 1.01 -18.71
N LEU A 177 6.40 0.41 -17.91
CA LEU A 177 7.70 -0.07 -18.37
C LEU A 177 7.58 -1.12 -19.49
N ALA A 178 6.60 -2.01 -19.40
CA ALA A 178 6.31 -2.96 -20.46
C ALA A 178 5.84 -2.29 -21.78
N LEU A 179 5.14 -1.15 -21.68
CA LEU A 179 4.76 -0.37 -22.85
C LEU A 179 5.98 0.28 -23.52
N GLU A 180 6.91 0.80 -22.71
CA GLU A 180 8.18 1.36 -23.21
C GLU A 180 9.01 0.31 -23.93
N GLU A 181 9.08 -0.91 -23.41
CA GLU A 181 9.78 -2.02 -24.05
C GLU A 181 9.12 -2.45 -25.36
N ARG A 182 7.78 -2.49 -25.44
CA ARG A 182 7.07 -2.72 -26.70
C ARG A 182 7.40 -1.67 -27.76
N THR A 183 7.61 -0.42 -27.33
CA THR A 183 8.01 0.66 -28.23
C THR A 183 9.44 0.46 -28.74
N ALA A 184 10.36 -0.01 -27.90
CA ALA A 184 11.71 -0.37 -28.30
C ALA A 184 11.71 -1.49 -29.35
N ILE A 185 10.87 -2.50 -29.16
CA ILE A 185 10.69 -3.61 -30.10
C ILE A 185 10.11 -3.15 -31.43
N ALA A 186 9.15 -2.24 -31.43
CA ALA A 186 8.62 -1.67 -32.67
C ALA A 186 9.73 -0.96 -33.47
N ARG A 187 10.70 -0.31 -32.79
CA ARG A 187 11.90 0.25 -33.43
C ARG A 187 12.79 -0.83 -34.01
N GLU A 188 13.02 -1.94 -33.31
CA GLU A 188 13.83 -3.04 -33.79
C GLU A 188 13.22 -3.71 -35.01
N ASN A 189 11.90 -3.88 -35.06
CA ASN A 189 11.19 -4.36 -36.24
C ASN A 189 11.33 -3.40 -37.43
N ALA A 190 11.28 -2.10 -37.21
CA ALA A 190 11.51 -1.11 -38.26
C ALA A 190 12.95 -1.16 -38.78
N ILE A 191 13.92 -1.42 -37.90
CA ILE A 191 15.32 -1.65 -38.28
C ILE A 191 15.46 -2.92 -39.15
N ALA A 192 14.77 -4.01 -38.77
CA ALA A 192 14.77 -5.26 -39.53
C ALA A 192 14.17 -5.08 -40.92
N GLU A 193 13.09 -4.31 -41.05
CA GLU A 193 12.48 -3.98 -42.34
C GLU A 193 13.44 -3.11 -43.20
N ALA A 194 14.10 -2.13 -42.60
CA ALA A 194 15.11 -1.32 -43.27
C ALA A 194 16.29 -2.17 -43.76
N MET A 195 16.70 -3.19 -42.99
CA MET A 195 17.71 -4.17 -43.41
C MET A 195 17.28 -4.98 -44.61
N GLN A 196 16.04 -5.46 -44.65
CA GLN A 196 15.51 -6.22 -45.77
C GLN A 196 15.49 -5.38 -47.05
N ASN A 197 15.15 -4.11 -46.93
CA ASN A 197 15.23 -3.14 -48.01
C ASN A 197 16.67 -2.92 -48.48
N THR A 198 17.63 -2.86 -47.55
CA THR A 198 19.06 -2.73 -47.86
C THR A 198 19.60 -3.95 -48.58
N LEU A 199 19.20 -5.18 -48.22
CA LEU A 199 19.55 -6.41 -48.95
C LEU A 199 19.01 -6.39 -50.38
N SER A 200 17.82 -5.89 -50.61
CA SER A 200 17.24 -5.70 -51.91
C SER A 200 18.06 -4.71 -52.77
N GLU A 201 18.56 -3.66 -52.11
CA GLU A 201 19.46 -2.68 -52.75
C GLU A 201 20.83 -3.31 -53.15
N VAL A 202 21.37 -4.15 -52.27
CA VAL A 202 22.58 -4.95 -52.56
C VAL A 202 22.39 -5.83 -53.82
N GLU A 203 21.24 -6.51 -53.86
CA GLU A 203 20.91 -7.36 -55.02
C GLU A 203 20.84 -6.55 -56.34
N THR A 204 20.29 -5.36 -56.26
CA THR A 204 20.21 -4.45 -57.41
C THR A 204 21.60 -3.96 -57.83
N LYS A 205 22.47 -3.62 -56.86
CA LYS A 205 23.85 -3.23 -57.12
C LYS A 205 24.71 -4.38 -57.65
N TRP A 206 24.47 -5.64 -57.23
CA TRP A 206 25.11 -6.82 -57.81
C TRP A 206 24.77 -6.99 -59.27
N LYS A 207 23.52 -6.81 -59.66
CA LYS A 207 23.08 -6.89 -61.05
C LYS A 207 23.77 -5.81 -61.87
N LEU A 208 23.81 -4.58 -61.34
CA LEU A 208 24.51 -3.47 -62.00
C LEU A 208 26.01 -3.77 -62.17
N TRP A 209 26.70 -4.37 -61.21
CA TRP A 209 28.09 -4.73 -61.23
C TRP A 209 28.41 -5.73 -62.34
N TYR A 210 27.51 -6.64 -62.60
CA TYR A 210 27.65 -7.58 -63.72
C TYR A 210 27.66 -6.90 -65.08
N ASP A 211 26.93 -5.80 -65.20
CA ASP A 211 26.80 -5.09 -66.50
C ASP A 211 27.90 -4.05 -66.74
N LEU A 212 28.77 -3.77 -65.75
CA LEU A 212 29.87 -2.82 -65.90
C LEU A 212 31.06 -3.42 -66.60
N ASN A 213 31.69 -2.63 -67.49
CA ASN A 213 32.77 -3.07 -68.30
C ASN A 213 34.19 -2.67 -67.87
N THR A 214 34.29 -1.69 -66.93
CA THR A 214 35.59 -1.20 -66.44
C THR A 214 35.91 -1.72 -65.02
N ILE A 215 37.22 -1.97 -64.78
CA ILE A 215 37.71 -2.50 -63.49
C ILE A 215 37.45 -1.50 -62.37
N ASP A 216 37.65 -0.20 -62.60
CA ASP A 216 37.48 0.85 -61.59
C ASP A 216 36.03 1.02 -61.12
N GLU A 217 35.08 0.95 -62.04
CA GLU A 217 33.64 1.00 -61.74
C GLU A 217 33.22 -0.25 -60.99
N LYS A 218 33.68 -1.41 -61.34
CA LYS A 218 33.46 -2.68 -60.63
C LYS A 218 33.99 -2.63 -59.19
N GLN A 219 35.18 -2.09 -58.98
CA GLN A 219 35.79 -1.96 -57.66
C GLN A 219 34.98 -1.01 -56.76
N LYS A 220 34.48 0.09 -57.30
CA LYS A 220 33.66 1.03 -56.57
C LYS A 220 32.36 0.39 -56.11
N VAL A 221 31.65 -0.30 -56.98
CA VAL A 221 30.40 -1.00 -56.61
C VAL A 221 30.66 -2.15 -55.63
N ALA A 222 31.80 -2.88 -55.78
CA ALA A 222 32.18 -3.91 -54.81
C ALA A 222 32.44 -3.36 -53.41
N ASN A 223 33.08 -2.20 -53.28
CA ASN A 223 33.29 -1.54 -52.01
C ASN A 223 31.98 -1.08 -51.39
N ASP A 224 31.06 -0.53 -52.18
CA ASP A 224 29.72 -0.14 -51.69
C ASP A 224 28.93 -1.36 -51.16
N ILE A 225 29.01 -2.49 -51.87
CA ILE A 225 28.38 -3.74 -51.43
C ILE A 225 29.00 -4.25 -50.13
N ALA A 226 30.33 -4.22 -50.01
CA ALA A 226 31.01 -4.63 -48.77
C ALA A 226 30.55 -3.80 -47.56
N GLN A 227 30.46 -2.48 -47.69
CA GLN A 227 29.97 -1.61 -46.65
C GLN A 227 28.50 -1.92 -46.24
N LEU A 228 27.67 -2.28 -47.21
CA LEU A 228 26.29 -2.68 -46.95
C LEU A 228 26.22 -4.02 -46.19
N PHE A 229 27.10 -4.98 -46.53
CA PHE A 229 27.20 -6.25 -45.82
C PHE A 229 27.68 -6.08 -44.36
N ASP A 230 28.67 -5.23 -44.13
CA ASP A 230 29.17 -4.93 -42.77
C ASP A 230 28.03 -4.37 -41.90
N ARG A 231 27.30 -3.38 -42.37
CA ARG A 231 26.10 -2.85 -41.68
C ARG A 231 25.05 -3.92 -41.46
N THR A 232 24.81 -4.78 -42.45
CA THR A 232 23.82 -5.86 -42.33
C THR A 232 24.21 -6.89 -41.29
N THR A 233 25.50 -7.19 -41.15
CA THR A 233 26.01 -8.14 -40.14
C THR A 233 25.87 -7.57 -38.73
N GLU A 234 26.22 -6.30 -38.55
CA GLU A 234 26.06 -5.59 -37.28
C GLU A 234 24.57 -5.54 -36.83
N PHE A 235 23.67 -5.23 -37.74
CA PHE A 235 22.22 -5.25 -37.47
C PHE A 235 21.70 -6.66 -37.19
N LYS A 236 22.17 -7.71 -37.84
CA LYS A 236 21.77 -9.10 -37.55
C LYS A 236 22.17 -9.53 -36.15
N GLN A 237 23.34 -9.11 -35.67
CA GLN A 237 23.80 -9.44 -34.34
C GLN A 237 22.93 -8.75 -33.29
N LEU A 238 22.65 -7.45 -33.43
CA LEU A 238 21.77 -6.68 -32.55
C LEU A 238 20.36 -7.23 -32.55
N LEU A 239 19.81 -7.61 -33.71
CA LEU A 239 18.49 -8.25 -33.81
C LEU A 239 18.43 -9.64 -33.18
N GLY A 240 19.51 -10.43 -33.29
CA GLY A 240 19.59 -11.75 -32.67
C GLY A 240 19.51 -11.68 -31.14
N GLU A 241 20.21 -10.74 -30.55
CA GLU A 241 20.21 -10.50 -29.13
C GLU A 241 18.84 -9.97 -28.66
N ALA A 242 18.27 -9.02 -29.37
CA ALA A 242 16.96 -8.47 -29.11
C ALA A 242 15.83 -9.49 -29.28
N SER A 243 15.88 -10.30 -30.33
CA SER A 243 14.89 -11.35 -30.61
C SER A 243 14.88 -12.44 -29.53
N ALA A 244 16.03 -12.80 -28.96
CA ALA A 244 16.12 -13.76 -27.87
C ALA A 244 15.48 -13.21 -26.57
N ARG A 245 15.74 -11.96 -26.23
CA ARG A 245 15.07 -11.24 -25.13
C ARG A 245 13.56 -11.15 -25.35
N PHE A 246 13.17 -10.88 -26.57
CA PHE A 246 11.81 -10.64 -26.98
C PHE A 246 10.89 -11.86 -26.87
N SER A 247 11.34 -13.03 -27.28
CA SER A 247 10.54 -14.25 -27.19
C SER A 247 10.23 -14.64 -25.74
N PHE A 248 11.11 -14.31 -24.80
CA PHE A 248 10.89 -14.54 -23.37
C PHE A 248 9.91 -13.53 -22.76
N ILE A 249 10.00 -12.25 -23.16
CA ILE A 249 9.17 -11.17 -22.62
C ILE A 249 7.74 -11.20 -23.18
N ASN A 250 7.58 -11.68 -24.41
CA ASN A 250 6.32 -11.48 -25.15
C ASN A 250 5.17 -12.38 -24.70
N ASN A 251 5.44 -13.46 -23.99
CA ASN A 251 4.39 -14.43 -23.73
C ASN A 251 3.70 -14.27 -22.38
N GLU A 252 4.35 -13.87 -21.30
CA GLU A 252 3.67 -13.78 -20.00
C GLU A 252 4.49 -13.02 -18.93
N THR A 253 5.63 -12.41 -19.31
CA THR A 253 6.52 -11.76 -18.36
C THR A 253 6.69 -10.29 -18.71
N LEU A 254 6.51 -9.42 -17.72
CA LEU A 254 6.79 -7.98 -17.80
C LEU A 254 8.03 -7.71 -16.95
N ILE A 255 9.07 -7.15 -17.53
CA ILE A 255 10.32 -6.80 -16.84
C ILE A 255 10.50 -5.29 -16.90
N GLY A 256 10.75 -4.68 -15.77
CA GLY A 256 11.05 -3.26 -15.63
C GLY A 256 12.13 -3.01 -14.59
N GLU A 257 12.53 -1.75 -14.39
CA GLU A 257 13.52 -1.38 -13.38
C GLU A 257 13.04 -1.70 -11.95
N GLU A 258 11.74 -1.72 -11.71
CA GLU A 258 11.14 -1.97 -10.40
C GLU A 258 10.89 -3.46 -10.14
N GLY A 259 11.06 -4.33 -11.13
CA GLY A 259 10.87 -5.76 -10.92
C GLY A 259 10.35 -6.53 -12.13
N VAL A 260 9.86 -7.73 -11.84
CA VAL A 260 9.35 -8.67 -12.83
C VAL A 260 7.93 -9.05 -12.47
N ALA A 261 6.99 -8.90 -13.39
CA ALA A 261 5.65 -9.42 -13.25
C ALA A 261 5.44 -10.62 -14.19
N ILE A 262 5.03 -11.76 -13.63
CA ILE A 262 4.76 -13.00 -14.36
C ILE A 262 3.27 -13.30 -14.28
N GLY A 263 2.62 -13.49 -15.41
CA GLY A 263 1.21 -13.83 -15.53
C GLY A 263 0.61 -13.37 -16.83
N ASP A 264 -0.51 -13.96 -17.23
CA ASP A 264 -1.21 -13.60 -18.47
C ASP A 264 -1.48 -12.09 -18.53
N LYS A 265 -1.22 -11.46 -19.67
CA LYS A 265 -1.39 -10.01 -19.89
C LYS A 265 -2.81 -9.50 -19.61
N GLY A 266 -3.80 -10.32 -19.84
CA GLY A 266 -5.21 -10.06 -19.49
C GLY A 266 -5.67 -10.74 -18.20
N GLY A 267 -4.82 -11.53 -17.59
CA GLY A 267 -5.13 -12.38 -16.44
C GLY A 267 -5.30 -11.59 -15.15
N LYS A 268 -6.18 -12.09 -14.32
CA LYS A 268 -6.48 -11.51 -13.02
C LYS A 268 -5.43 -11.80 -11.95
N ALA A 269 -4.62 -12.86 -12.14
CA ALA A 269 -3.60 -13.29 -11.19
C ALA A 269 -2.20 -13.10 -11.76
N LYS A 270 -1.30 -12.51 -10.98
CA LYS A 270 0.09 -12.23 -11.32
C LYS A 270 1.01 -12.51 -10.14
N LEU A 271 2.22 -12.97 -10.41
CA LEU A 271 3.34 -12.96 -9.49
C LEU A 271 4.17 -11.70 -9.77
N PHE A 272 4.39 -10.88 -8.78
CA PHE A 272 5.23 -9.68 -8.87
C PHE A 272 6.47 -9.84 -7.99
N LEU A 273 7.63 -9.63 -8.58
CA LEU A 273 8.94 -9.70 -7.93
C LEU A 273 9.56 -8.30 -8.01
N SER A 274 9.68 -7.62 -6.91
CA SER A 274 10.40 -6.35 -6.79
C SER A 274 11.72 -6.53 -6.05
N ASN A 275 12.52 -5.47 -5.96
CA ASN A 275 13.76 -5.49 -5.17
C ASN A 275 13.53 -5.81 -3.70
N ASP A 276 12.38 -5.44 -3.16
CA ASP A 276 12.07 -5.50 -1.73
C ASP A 276 11.00 -6.53 -1.37
N SER A 277 10.28 -7.08 -2.37
CA SER A 277 9.15 -7.98 -2.09
C SER A 277 8.84 -8.97 -3.20
N ILE A 278 8.21 -10.07 -2.81
CA ILE A 278 7.56 -11.03 -3.70
C ILE A 278 6.07 -11.01 -3.39
N SER A 279 5.24 -10.70 -4.38
CA SER A 279 3.80 -10.58 -4.18
C SER A 279 3.00 -11.46 -5.14
N PHE A 280 1.97 -12.13 -4.64
CA PHE A 280 0.92 -12.76 -5.45
C PHE A 280 -0.26 -11.81 -5.50
N VAL A 281 -0.56 -11.28 -6.68
CA VAL A 281 -1.56 -10.25 -6.91
C VAL A 281 -2.74 -10.82 -7.66
N THR A 282 -3.96 -10.57 -7.21
CA THR A 282 -5.20 -10.93 -7.90
C THR A 282 -6.10 -9.72 -8.01
N ASN A 283 -6.54 -9.40 -9.23
CA ASN A 283 -7.35 -8.19 -9.53
C ASN A 283 -6.70 -6.88 -9.03
N GLY A 284 -5.36 -6.76 -9.13
CA GLY A 284 -4.63 -5.60 -8.65
C GLY A 284 -4.41 -5.57 -7.13
N VAL A 285 -4.83 -6.59 -6.38
CA VAL A 285 -4.69 -6.67 -4.92
C VAL A 285 -3.72 -7.76 -4.54
N ALA A 286 -2.70 -7.42 -3.74
CA ALA A 286 -1.77 -8.40 -3.19
C ALA A 286 -2.50 -9.31 -2.19
N GLN A 287 -2.56 -10.60 -2.50
CA GLN A 287 -3.15 -11.62 -1.64
C GLN A 287 -2.12 -12.26 -0.71
N MET A 288 -0.87 -12.29 -1.15
CA MET A 288 0.27 -12.76 -0.38
C MET A 288 1.49 -11.91 -0.73
N THR A 289 2.24 -11.48 0.27
CA THR A 289 3.46 -10.68 0.09
C THR A 289 4.54 -11.17 1.06
N LEU A 290 5.72 -11.45 0.53
CA LEU A 290 6.94 -11.69 1.30
C LEU A 290 7.79 -10.40 1.22
N THR A 291 8.00 -9.75 2.35
CA THR A 291 8.83 -8.54 2.48
C THR A 291 9.84 -8.75 3.60
N GLY A 292 11.13 -8.72 3.29
CA GLY A 292 12.18 -9.07 4.24
C GLY A 292 11.95 -10.47 4.82
N ASP A 293 11.82 -10.59 6.13
CA ASP A 293 11.61 -11.85 6.86
C ASP A 293 10.13 -12.16 7.12
N THR A 294 9.20 -11.35 6.62
CA THR A 294 7.78 -11.46 6.93
C THR A 294 6.97 -11.89 5.73
N LEU A 295 6.21 -12.99 5.87
CA LEU A 295 5.19 -13.42 4.92
C LEU A 295 3.82 -12.98 5.43
N THR A 296 3.17 -12.10 4.66
CA THR A 296 1.79 -11.66 4.90
C THR A 296 0.86 -12.39 3.95
N ILE A 297 -0.22 -12.99 4.47
CA ILE A 297 -1.27 -13.66 3.69
C ILE A 297 -2.61 -13.06 4.07
N LYS A 298 -3.35 -12.53 3.10
CA LYS A 298 -4.67 -11.90 3.34
C LYS A 298 -5.72 -12.93 3.73
N ASN A 299 -5.79 -14.05 3.01
CA ASN A 299 -6.65 -15.20 3.32
C ASN A 299 -5.89 -16.50 3.01
N GLY A 300 -5.63 -17.29 4.01
CA GLY A 300 -4.95 -18.59 3.87
C GLY A 300 -5.89 -19.76 4.16
N LEU A 301 -5.93 -20.76 3.28
CA LEU A 301 -6.55 -22.06 3.51
C LEU A 301 -5.44 -23.11 3.59
N PHE A 302 -5.27 -23.69 4.76
CA PHE A 302 -4.32 -24.78 4.97
C PHE A 302 -5.09 -26.10 4.96
N THR A 303 -4.84 -26.96 3.98
CA THR A 303 -5.64 -28.17 3.73
C THR A 303 -5.15 -29.39 4.49
N GLU A 304 -3.91 -29.35 4.99
CA GLU A 304 -3.34 -30.48 5.72
C GLU A 304 -2.86 -30.08 7.12
N ARG A 305 -1.87 -29.19 7.19
CA ARG A 305 -1.30 -28.78 8.48
C ARG A 305 -0.63 -27.41 8.41
N ILE A 306 -0.54 -26.76 9.57
CA ILE A 306 0.31 -25.58 9.77
C ILE A 306 1.24 -25.84 10.97
N GLN A 307 2.53 -25.52 10.83
CA GLN A 307 3.51 -25.63 11.91
C GLN A 307 4.00 -24.25 12.32
N ILE A 308 3.95 -23.96 13.61
CA ILE A 308 4.47 -22.72 14.21
C ILE A 308 5.44 -23.11 15.31
N GLY A 309 6.75 -22.98 15.04
CA GLY A 309 7.81 -23.43 15.95
C GLY A 309 7.67 -24.95 16.20
N ASN A 310 7.52 -25.32 17.47
CA ASN A 310 7.39 -26.71 17.90
C ASN A 310 5.93 -27.18 17.99
N PHE A 311 4.96 -26.43 17.48
CA PHE A 311 3.56 -26.80 17.47
C PHE A 311 3.07 -27.01 16.06
N VAL A 312 2.22 -28.02 15.89
CA VAL A 312 1.53 -28.34 14.64
C VAL A 312 0.03 -28.32 14.90
N GLU A 313 -0.70 -27.63 14.04
CA GLU A 313 -2.14 -27.78 13.89
C GLU A 313 -2.42 -28.56 12.61
N GLU A 314 -3.15 -29.66 12.73
CA GLU A 314 -3.49 -30.57 11.63
C GLU A 314 -4.83 -31.24 11.86
N VAL A 315 -5.37 -31.85 10.81
CA VAL A 315 -6.61 -32.59 10.89
C VAL A 315 -6.44 -33.78 11.85
N TYR A 316 -7.41 -33.97 12.74
CA TYR A 316 -7.35 -35.07 13.73
C TYR A 316 -7.63 -36.41 13.07
N ASP A 317 -6.66 -37.34 13.13
CA ASP A 317 -6.69 -38.61 12.45
C ASP A 317 -7.92 -39.50 12.73
N ARG A 318 -8.50 -39.37 13.95
CA ARG A 318 -9.66 -40.18 14.37
C ARG A 318 -11.00 -39.54 13.99
N ASN A 319 -11.02 -38.24 13.67
CA ASN A 319 -12.21 -37.53 13.24
C ASN A 319 -11.83 -36.30 12.42
N PRO A 320 -11.92 -36.36 11.07
CA PRO A 320 -11.48 -35.28 10.18
C PRO A 320 -12.34 -34.01 10.25
N LEU A 321 -13.39 -33.96 11.07
CA LEU A 321 -14.17 -32.76 11.33
C LEU A 321 -13.51 -31.85 12.38
N PHE A 322 -12.43 -32.28 13.02
CA PHE A 322 -11.72 -31.55 14.05
C PHE A 322 -10.24 -31.35 13.68
N ASN A 323 -9.68 -30.24 14.09
CA ASN A 323 -8.25 -30.01 14.10
C ASN A 323 -7.68 -30.31 15.50
N VAL A 324 -6.41 -30.69 15.56
CA VAL A 324 -5.66 -30.89 16.79
C VAL A 324 -4.37 -30.08 16.76
N ILE A 325 -4.06 -29.46 17.88
CA ILE A 325 -2.76 -28.78 18.08
C ILE A 325 -1.90 -29.68 18.94
N ARG A 326 -0.73 -30.07 18.45
CA ARG A 326 0.22 -30.91 19.19
C ARG A 326 1.64 -30.37 19.13
N ALA A 327 2.42 -30.59 20.19
CA ALA A 327 3.83 -30.30 20.21
C ALA A 327 4.61 -31.38 19.42
N ILE A 328 5.55 -30.92 18.57
CA ILE A 328 6.53 -31.80 17.92
C ILE A 328 7.66 -32.02 18.92
N ARG A 329 7.87 -33.26 19.34
CA ARG A 329 9.06 -33.62 20.11
C ARG A 329 10.18 -33.84 19.08
N ASN A 330 11.19 -32.99 19.11
CA ASN A 330 12.44 -33.30 18.42
C ASN A 330 13.03 -34.53 19.10
N SER A 331 13.12 -35.62 18.36
CA SER A 331 13.80 -36.85 18.78
C SER A 331 15.30 -36.69 18.69
#